data_a663e40f58d892c0ffae678368841023
#
_entry.id   a663e40f58d892c0ffae678368841023
#
_cell.length_a   1.000
_cell.length_b   1.000
_cell.length_c   1.000
_cell.angle_alpha   90.00
_cell.angle_beta   90.00
_cell.angle_gamma   90.00
#
_symmetry.space_group_name_H-M   'P 1'
#
loop_
_entity.id
_entity.type
_entity.pdbx_description
1 polymer ?
#
loop_
_entity_poly.entity_id
_entity_poly.type
_entity_poly.pdbx_seq_one_letter_code
_entity_poly.pdbx_strand_id
1 'polypeptide(L)'
;MKILAIETELKKLDANSDREILKEEVLVVLDLQQKDVLREIYFDENHCAVLILECNNKTEAEKILSGLPLVKNGFIQFKIKELHPYTGFLRLFE
;
A
#
# COMPACT_ATOMS: atom_id res chain seq x y z
N MET A 1 -9.88 -9.53 4.52
CA MET A 1 -10.27 -8.83 3.27
C MET A 1 -9.03 -8.34 2.53
N LYS A 2 -8.98 -8.58 1.26
CA LYS A 2 -7.87 -8.14 0.42
C LYS A 2 -8.06 -6.68 0.02
N ILE A 3 -7.02 -5.87 0.22
CA ILE A 3 -7.04 -4.43 -0.05
C ILE A 3 -5.96 -4.10 -1.06
N LEU A 4 -6.33 -3.32 -2.07
CA LEU A 4 -5.39 -2.74 -3.04
C LEU A 4 -5.10 -1.31 -2.64
N ALA A 5 -3.81 -0.96 -2.57
CA ALA A 5 -3.38 0.41 -2.31
C ALA A 5 -2.42 0.86 -3.40
N ILE A 6 -2.72 2.00 -4.01
CA ILE A 6 -1.92 2.56 -5.11
C ILE A 6 -1.41 3.93 -4.69
N GLU A 7 -0.10 4.10 -4.75
CA GLU A 7 0.59 5.34 -4.38
C GLU A 7 0.30 6.47 -5.36
N THR A 8 0.05 7.66 -4.82
CA THR A 8 0.08 8.93 -5.56
C THR A 8 1.20 9.78 -4.97
N GLU A 9 2.11 10.24 -5.80
CA GLU A 9 3.19 11.15 -5.39
C GLU A 9 2.62 12.54 -5.11
N LEU A 10 2.96 13.11 -3.95
CA LEU A 10 2.54 14.45 -3.55
C LEU A 10 3.68 15.46 -3.66
N LYS A 11 4.90 15.04 -3.37
CA LYS A 11 6.09 15.86 -3.57
C LYS A 11 7.29 14.97 -3.87
N LYS A 12 8.27 15.53 -4.55
CA LYS A 12 9.45 14.79 -4.96
C LYS A 12 10.34 14.43 -3.78
N LEU A 13 10.87 13.21 -3.81
CA LEU A 13 11.90 12.75 -2.91
C LEU A 13 13.28 13.08 -3.48
N ASP A 14 14.17 13.56 -2.64
CA ASP A 14 15.58 13.70 -2.97
C ASP A 14 16.34 12.54 -2.34
N ALA A 15 16.97 11.71 -3.17
CA ALA A 15 17.65 10.50 -2.72
C ALA A 15 18.77 10.77 -1.68
N ASN A 16 19.32 11.97 -1.67
CA ASN A 16 20.39 12.34 -0.72
C ASN A 16 19.84 12.94 0.57
N SER A 17 18.98 13.98 0.47
CA SER A 17 18.45 14.67 1.66
C SER A 17 17.37 13.87 2.37
N ASP A 18 16.65 12.99 1.65
CA ASP A 18 15.57 12.17 2.21
C ASP A 18 15.99 10.73 2.49
N ARG A 19 17.29 10.47 2.52
CA ARG A 19 17.87 9.13 2.68
C ARG A 19 17.38 8.41 3.94
N GLU A 20 17.33 9.13 5.06
CA GLU A 20 16.93 8.52 6.34
C GLU A 20 15.46 8.12 6.34
N ILE A 21 14.59 8.97 5.79
CA ILE A 21 13.16 8.67 5.73
C ILE A 21 12.88 7.50 4.78
N LEU A 22 13.62 7.40 3.67
CA LEU A 22 13.52 6.27 2.75
C LEU A 22 13.92 4.97 3.41
N LYS A 23 14.95 5.01 4.25
CA LYS A 23 15.42 3.84 5.00
C LYS A 23 14.40 3.41 6.05
N GLU A 24 13.80 4.36 6.77
CA GLU A 24 12.73 4.10 7.73
C GLU A 24 11.52 3.48 7.04
N GLU A 25 11.17 3.97 5.86
CA GLU A 25 10.07 3.44 5.06
C GLU A 25 10.26 1.94 4.79
N VAL A 26 11.44 1.55 4.32
CA VAL A 26 11.75 0.15 4.02
C VAL A 26 11.60 -0.73 5.27
N LEU A 27 12.02 -0.24 6.43
CA LEU A 27 11.91 -0.99 7.68
C LEU A 27 10.44 -1.22 8.09
N VAL A 28 9.58 -0.22 7.91
CA VAL A 28 8.15 -0.36 8.20
C VAL A 28 7.49 -1.32 7.21
N VAL A 29 7.83 -1.20 5.92
CA VAL A 29 7.32 -2.11 4.88
C VAL A 29 7.72 -3.55 5.19
N LEU A 30 8.97 -3.77 5.57
CA LEU A 30 9.44 -5.10 5.94
C LEU A 30 8.67 -5.66 7.14
N ASP A 31 8.42 -4.84 8.16
CA ASP A 31 7.65 -5.23 9.34
C ASP A 31 6.23 -5.67 8.96
N LEU A 32 5.56 -4.91 8.08
CA LEU A 32 4.23 -5.25 7.60
C LEU A 32 4.22 -6.58 6.81
N GLN A 33 5.28 -6.84 6.05
CA GLN A 33 5.42 -8.09 5.32
C GLN A 33 5.63 -9.26 6.27
N GLN A 34 6.45 -9.10 7.27
CA GLN A 34 6.71 -10.14 8.28
C GLN A 34 5.48 -10.48 9.11
N LYS A 35 4.58 -9.52 9.31
CA LYS A 35 3.31 -9.70 10.02
C LYS A 35 2.19 -10.26 9.15
N ASP A 36 2.47 -10.58 7.90
CA ASP A 36 1.49 -11.03 6.91
C ASP A 36 0.37 -10.02 6.60
N VAL A 37 0.56 -8.77 6.93
CA VAL A 37 -0.36 -7.69 6.57
C VAL A 37 -0.12 -7.27 5.13
N LEU A 38 1.14 -7.05 4.76
CA LEU A 38 1.53 -6.78 3.37
C LEU A 38 1.80 -8.10 2.66
N ARG A 39 0.98 -8.42 1.66
CA ARG A 39 1.05 -9.69 0.93
C ARG A 39 1.85 -9.57 -0.35
N GLU A 40 1.71 -8.47 -1.07
CA GLU A 40 2.43 -8.22 -2.32
C GLU A 40 2.76 -6.74 -2.40
N ILE A 41 3.92 -6.43 -2.98
CA ILE A 41 4.34 -5.06 -3.22
C ILE A 41 5.10 -4.98 -4.54
N TYR A 42 4.77 -3.97 -5.34
CA TYR A 42 5.38 -3.73 -6.64
C TYR A 42 5.57 -2.23 -6.83
N PHE A 43 6.46 -1.87 -7.73
CA PHE A 43 6.45 -0.54 -8.35
C PHE A 43 5.79 -0.66 -9.71
N ASP A 44 4.95 0.30 -10.06
CA ASP A 44 4.42 0.39 -11.41
C ASP A 44 5.41 1.09 -12.35
N GLU A 45 5.03 1.29 -13.61
CA GLU A 45 5.87 1.93 -14.61
C GLU A 45 6.27 3.37 -14.29
N ASN A 46 5.53 4.04 -13.41
CA ASN A 46 5.83 5.40 -12.93
C ASN A 46 6.59 5.40 -11.61
N HIS A 47 7.07 4.23 -11.18
CA HIS A 47 7.77 4.04 -9.92
C HIS A 47 6.90 4.39 -8.71
N CYS A 48 5.60 4.18 -8.83
CA CYS A 48 4.65 4.31 -7.74
C CYS A 48 4.37 2.93 -7.14
N ALA A 49 4.29 2.85 -5.83
CA ALA A 49 4.07 1.59 -5.14
C ALA A 49 2.65 1.09 -5.31
N VAL A 50 2.53 -0.21 -5.55
CA VAL A 50 1.25 -0.92 -5.59
C VAL A 50 1.33 -2.01 -4.54
N LEU A 51 0.42 -1.97 -3.57
CA LEU A 51 0.42 -2.88 -2.43
C LEU A 51 -0.86 -3.71 -2.41
N ILE A 52 -0.71 -4.98 -2.04
CA ILE A 52 -1.83 -5.83 -1.67
C ILE A 52 -1.71 -6.12 -0.18
N LEU A 53 -2.74 -5.73 0.57
CA LEU A 53 -2.80 -5.91 2.01
C LEU A 53 -3.90 -6.90 2.39
N GLU A 54 -3.71 -7.56 3.52
CA GLU A 54 -4.75 -8.36 4.16
C GLU A 54 -5.13 -7.67 5.45
N CYS A 55 -6.35 -7.14 5.51
CA CYS A 55 -6.88 -6.37 6.63
C CYS A 55 -8.35 -6.73 6.86
N ASN A 56 -8.90 -6.31 7.97
CA ASN A 56 -10.31 -6.55 8.27
C ASN A 56 -11.24 -5.70 7.39
N ASN A 57 -10.81 -4.47 7.06
CA ASN A 57 -11.60 -3.55 6.26
C ASN A 57 -10.71 -2.41 5.73
N LYS A 58 -11.31 -1.54 4.92
CA LYS A 58 -10.63 -0.38 4.34
C LYS A 58 -10.14 0.61 5.39
N THR A 59 -10.90 0.82 6.46
CA THR A 59 -10.54 1.74 7.54
C THR A 59 -9.25 1.29 8.24
N GLU A 60 -9.12 -0.02 8.49
CA GLU A 60 -7.90 -0.58 9.06
C GLU A 60 -6.70 -0.40 8.11
N ALA A 61 -6.91 -0.61 6.81
CA ALA A 61 -5.87 -0.39 5.82
C ALA A 61 -5.40 1.07 5.79
N GLU A 62 -6.33 2.01 5.84
CA GLU A 62 -6.01 3.44 5.91
C GLU A 62 -5.16 3.77 7.14
N LYS A 63 -5.53 3.20 8.28
CA LYS A 63 -4.79 3.39 9.53
C LYS A 63 -3.38 2.83 9.45
N ILE A 64 -3.22 1.62 8.91
CA ILE A 64 -1.92 0.98 8.74
C ILE A 64 -1.02 1.82 7.81
N LEU A 65 -1.55 2.22 6.66
CA LEU A 65 -0.78 2.98 5.67
C LEU A 65 -0.42 4.39 6.16
N SER A 66 -1.25 4.98 7.02
CA SER A 66 -0.94 6.28 7.62
C SER A 66 0.29 6.22 8.53
N GLY A 67 0.69 5.04 8.94
CA GLY A 67 1.91 4.82 9.73
C GLY A 67 3.20 4.79 8.92
N LEU A 68 3.12 4.74 7.58
CA LEU A 68 4.30 4.75 6.73
C LEU A 68 4.99 6.12 6.78
N PRO A 69 6.31 6.16 6.97
CA PRO A 69 7.05 7.44 7.05
C PRO A 69 6.82 8.38 5.88
N LEU A 70 6.74 7.86 4.64
CA LEU A 70 6.49 8.69 3.47
C LEU A 70 5.09 9.30 3.47
N VAL A 71 4.10 8.60 4.02
CA VAL A 71 2.75 9.13 4.17
C VAL A 71 2.71 10.18 5.28
N LYS A 72 3.29 9.88 6.44
CA LYS A 72 3.35 10.82 7.58
C LYS A 72 4.00 12.14 7.22
N ASN A 73 5.01 12.12 6.38
CA ASN A 73 5.78 13.31 6.00
C ASN A 73 5.27 13.97 4.72
N GLY A 74 4.12 13.53 4.21
CA GLY A 74 3.43 14.19 3.11
C GLY A 74 4.06 13.99 1.73
N PHE A 75 4.92 12.98 1.55
CA PHE A 75 5.51 12.67 0.24
C PHE A 75 4.57 11.92 -0.67
N ILE A 76 3.76 11.03 -0.11
CA ILE A 76 2.84 10.18 -0.86
C ILE A 76 1.52 10.05 -0.13
N GLN A 77 0.50 9.63 -0.88
CA GLN A 77 -0.75 9.14 -0.33
C GLN A 77 -1.15 7.90 -1.10
N PHE A 78 -2.06 7.12 -0.55
CA PHE A 78 -2.56 5.92 -1.20
C PHE A 78 -4.03 6.05 -1.54
N LYS A 79 -4.38 5.62 -2.75
CA LYS A 79 -5.75 5.33 -3.13
C LYS A 79 -6.03 3.89 -2.76
N ILE A 80 -7.03 3.67 -1.91
CA ILE A 80 -7.30 2.37 -1.30
C ILE A 80 -8.62 1.82 -1.84
N LYS A 81 -8.60 0.55 -2.25
CA LYS A 81 -9.78 -0.16 -2.77
C LYS A 81 -9.91 -1.51 -2.10
N GLU A 82 -11.12 -1.86 -1.70
CA GLU A 82 -11.44 -3.21 -1.27
C GLU A 82 -11.58 -4.11 -2.48
N LEU A 83 -10.98 -5.30 -2.41
CA LEU A 83 -11.09 -6.30 -3.46
C LEU A 83 -12.01 -7.42 -2.98
N HIS A 84 -13.00 -7.73 -3.78
CA HIS A 84 -13.96 -8.79 -3.48
C HIS A 84 -13.79 -9.96 -4.44
N PRO A 85 -14.15 -11.18 -4.04
CA PRO A 85 -14.07 -12.33 -4.93
C PRO A 85 -14.90 -12.12 -6.19
N TYR A 86 -14.40 -12.62 -7.31
CA TYR A 86 -15.15 -12.58 -8.56
C TYR A 86 -16.31 -13.56 -8.49
N THR A 87 -17.53 -13.06 -8.62
CA THR A 87 -18.77 -13.84 -8.53
C THR A 87 -19.44 -14.08 -9.88
N GLY A 88 -18.82 -13.59 -10.95
CA GLY A 88 -19.41 -13.67 -12.31
C GLY A 88 -19.67 -15.09 -12.80
N PHE A 89 -18.88 -16.07 -12.32
CA PHE A 89 -19.09 -17.48 -12.71
C PHE A 89 -20.45 -18.03 -12.29
N LEU A 90 -21.09 -17.44 -11.29
CA LEU A 90 -22.41 -17.85 -10.84
C LEU A 90 -23.46 -17.70 -11.93
N ARG A 91 -23.25 -16.81 -12.89
CA ARG A 91 -24.14 -16.60 -14.03
C ARG A 91 -24.27 -17.83 -14.91
N LEU A 92 -23.28 -18.71 -14.86
CA LEU A 92 -23.34 -19.97 -15.62
C LEU A 92 -24.40 -20.95 -15.09
N PHE A 93 -24.89 -20.70 -13.88
CA PHE A 93 -25.87 -21.55 -13.20
C PHE A 93 -27.27 -20.94 -13.13
N GLU A 94 -27.47 -19.79 -13.74
CA GLU A 94 -28.78 -19.11 -13.80
C GLU A 94 -29.68 -19.72 -14.88
#